data_b1944059a2552dddb6776e716ea5b48c
#
_entry.id   b1944059a2552dddb6776e716ea5b48c
#
_cell.length_a   1.000
_cell.length_b   1.000
_cell.length_c   1.000
_cell.angle_alpha   90.00
_cell.angle_beta   90.00
_cell.angle_gamma   90.00
#
_symmetry.space_group_name_H-M   'P 1'
#
loop_
_entity.id
_entity.type
_entity.pdbx_description
1 polymer ?
#
loop_
_entity_poly.entity_id
_entity_poly.type
_entity_poly.pdbx_seq_one_letter_code
_entity_poly.pdbx_strand_id
1 'polypeptide(L)'
;MNHPVLPDYENCVANLPNSILKYFGAEPAGSSSKLLDKYLKEDYKNVVLLVLDGLGCSILGWNADREKTLRKHNVGYVSSVFPTATVAATTSLMTGLQPCEHGWLGWDVYYKDLGQVVTVYKNTIVGKKKQAADYFVAGTVTPYKSIFDRLTEAGVKNYCVSPYADTKVETFQEIIDKTKELCAQPERKFIYAYWTSPDDIIHKYGGANEGHPKIREFLDDVQDRIAGLARDMKDTLLIVTADHGHVDTTVSQLEDYPELMDCMERLPAIEPRVATFFIKKGRKREFKKLFNDIYKGKFDLLTKKEVLDKKLFGTGTEHSKFRDMLGDYIAVATDDVTLIHTKKVKWLAAHGGITEREMYVPVLIFKDFYFLGTDIDAYVDEALRRLKKKYPWAKKSLFHKNYRYAVEDVDGTMKFIKYYDWDDGTTKRYDDDWDGELFIQEIMEDQESYITYANEVKDVFDVRPDYGVETHGWYLERFEFRSHVLGGYSAFVQAGDRSTGGSREFFFTPEQMSGTFEEFLDSNEELLSGHFGLTRDYMEKFEGLKEFLGFKE
;
A
#
# COMPACT_ATOMS: atom_id res chain seq x y z
N MET A 1 9.67 -15.54 -13.04
CA MET A 1 10.83 -15.85 -12.16
C MET A 1 10.67 -15.04 -10.89
N ASN A 2 10.85 -15.65 -9.73
CA ASN A 2 10.85 -14.92 -8.46
C ASN A 2 12.19 -14.17 -8.33
N HIS A 3 12.18 -12.85 -8.46
CA HIS A 3 13.39 -12.06 -8.27
C HIS A 3 13.60 -11.84 -6.76
N PRO A 4 14.81 -12.11 -6.22
CA PRO A 4 15.14 -11.72 -4.85
C PRO A 4 15.13 -10.20 -4.70
N VAL A 5 14.47 -9.69 -3.67
CA VAL A 5 14.36 -8.26 -3.34
C VAL A 5 14.80 -8.06 -1.90
N LEU A 6 15.78 -7.18 -1.69
CA LEU A 6 16.18 -6.80 -0.34
C LEU A 6 15.15 -5.88 0.30
N PRO A 7 14.98 -5.94 1.64
CA PRO A 7 14.07 -5.03 2.33
C PRO A 7 14.52 -3.56 2.17
N ASP A 8 13.57 -2.69 1.88
CA ASP A 8 13.80 -1.24 1.79
C ASP A 8 13.36 -0.57 3.10
N TYR A 9 14.28 -0.42 4.05
CA TYR A 9 14.00 0.16 5.36
C TYR A 9 13.70 1.67 5.35
N GLU A 10 13.88 2.34 4.20
CA GLU A 10 13.43 3.72 4.00
C GLU A 10 11.95 3.79 3.54
N ASN A 11 11.41 2.66 3.03
CA ASN A 11 10.03 2.55 2.57
C ASN A 11 9.44 1.17 2.89
N CYS A 12 9.28 0.87 4.17
CA CYS A 12 8.76 -0.42 4.64
C CYS A 12 7.60 -0.27 5.62
N VAL A 13 7.02 -1.40 6.01
CA VAL A 13 5.88 -1.43 6.97
C VAL A 13 6.21 -0.77 8.30
N ALA A 14 7.47 -0.76 8.77
CA ALA A 14 7.86 -0.07 10.00
C ALA A 14 7.73 1.46 9.91
N ASN A 15 7.74 2.03 8.70
CA ASN A 15 7.60 3.47 8.51
C ASN A 15 6.13 3.95 8.65
N LEU A 16 5.15 3.06 8.44
CA LEU A 16 3.72 3.41 8.52
C LEU A 16 3.31 3.86 9.94
N PRO A 17 3.60 3.11 11.03
CA PRO A 17 3.30 3.56 12.39
C PRO A 17 4.06 4.84 12.77
N ASN A 18 5.27 5.06 12.24
CA ASN A 18 6.02 6.29 12.50
C ASN A 18 5.34 7.53 11.88
N SER A 19 4.73 7.40 10.70
CA SER A 19 3.86 8.44 10.12
C SER A 19 2.65 8.73 11.02
N ILE A 20 2.02 7.70 11.57
CA ILE A 20 0.86 7.82 12.46
C ILE A 20 1.27 8.51 13.78
N LEU A 21 2.38 8.09 14.38
CA LEU A 21 2.92 8.74 15.59
C LEU A 21 3.17 10.23 15.35
N LYS A 22 3.88 10.58 14.28
CA LYS A 22 4.15 11.96 13.87
C LYS A 22 2.86 12.76 13.67
N TYR A 23 1.85 12.19 13.02
CA TYR A 23 0.55 12.82 12.80
C TYR A 23 -0.16 13.20 14.09
N PHE A 24 -0.09 12.35 15.11
CA PHE A 24 -0.66 12.61 16.42
C PHE A 24 0.24 13.43 17.35
N GLY A 25 1.42 13.85 16.90
CA GLY A 25 2.38 14.59 17.72
C GLY A 25 3.11 13.75 18.76
N ALA A 26 3.06 12.41 18.63
CA ALA A 26 3.83 11.48 19.43
C ALA A 26 5.24 11.28 18.87
N GLU A 27 6.21 10.91 19.72
CA GLU A 27 7.60 10.68 19.30
C GLU A 27 7.72 9.43 18.42
N PRO A 28 8.12 9.56 17.13
CA PRO A 28 8.35 8.41 16.27
C PRO A 28 9.52 7.54 16.76
N ALA A 29 9.45 6.25 16.45
CA ALA A 29 10.54 5.31 16.75
C ALA A 29 11.62 5.29 15.64
N GLY A 30 11.30 5.78 14.44
CA GLY A 30 12.15 5.80 13.27
C GLY A 30 11.62 6.73 12.17
N SER A 31 12.04 6.52 10.93
CA SER A 31 11.63 7.31 9.77
C SER A 31 10.15 7.10 9.43
N SER A 32 9.44 8.17 9.03
CA SER A 32 8.05 8.09 8.55
C SER A 32 7.99 7.67 7.08
N SER A 33 6.81 7.16 6.65
CA SER A 33 6.54 6.78 5.27
C SER A 33 6.19 8.01 4.43
N LYS A 34 7.02 8.32 3.43
CA LYS A 34 6.74 9.42 2.47
C LYS A 34 5.42 9.20 1.72
N LEU A 35 5.02 7.94 1.50
CA LEU A 35 3.76 7.60 0.86
C LEU A 35 2.58 7.97 1.77
N LEU A 36 2.61 7.54 3.03
CA LEU A 36 1.50 7.77 3.97
C LEU A 36 1.43 9.23 4.45
N ASP A 37 2.55 9.91 4.61
CA ASP A 37 2.62 11.33 5.02
C ASP A 37 1.84 12.26 4.07
N LYS A 38 1.62 11.86 2.81
CA LYS A 38 0.81 12.63 1.85
C LYS A 38 -0.66 12.68 2.24
N TYR A 39 -1.16 11.62 2.88
CA TYR A 39 -2.56 11.45 3.27
C TYR A 39 -2.86 11.90 4.70
N LEU A 40 -1.83 12.00 5.55
CA LEU A 40 -1.93 12.48 6.93
C LEU A 40 -1.77 14.01 7.05
N LYS A 41 -2.20 14.77 6.03
CA LYS A 41 -2.15 16.24 6.03
C LYS A 41 -3.46 16.89 6.49
N GLU A 42 -4.57 16.17 6.36
CA GLU A 42 -5.90 16.63 6.76
C GLU A 42 -6.14 16.31 8.24
N ASP A 43 -7.09 16.97 8.87
CA ASP A 43 -7.39 16.77 10.30
C ASP A 43 -8.46 15.68 10.45
N TYR A 44 -8.02 14.44 10.66
CA TYR A 44 -8.90 13.30 10.90
C TYR A 44 -9.16 13.14 12.40
N LYS A 45 -10.40 12.88 12.76
CA LYS A 45 -10.80 12.46 14.11
C LYS A 45 -10.31 11.04 14.39
N ASN A 46 -10.42 10.15 13.41
CA ASN A 46 -10.00 8.77 13.52
C ASN A 46 -8.94 8.43 12.48
N VAL A 47 -7.88 7.75 12.89
CA VAL A 47 -6.95 7.07 11.98
C VAL A 47 -7.02 5.57 12.30
N VAL A 48 -7.39 4.78 11.29
CA VAL A 48 -7.51 3.33 11.40
C VAL A 48 -6.44 2.68 10.55
N LEU A 49 -5.65 1.79 11.14
CA LEU A 49 -4.70 0.92 10.42
C LEU A 49 -5.24 -0.50 10.49
N LEU A 50 -5.79 -0.98 9.37
CA LEU A 50 -6.26 -2.36 9.21
C LEU A 50 -5.18 -3.18 8.51
N VAL A 51 -4.70 -4.22 9.18
CA VAL A 51 -3.72 -5.17 8.67
C VAL A 51 -4.43 -6.48 8.33
N LEU A 52 -4.36 -6.87 7.05
CA LEU A 52 -4.83 -8.16 6.56
C LEU A 52 -3.62 -9.06 6.32
N ASP A 53 -3.43 -10.05 7.21
CA ASP A 53 -2.27 -10.93 7.22
C ASP A 53 -2.08 -11.63 5.87
N GLY A 54 -0.88 -11.52 5.31
CA GLY A 54 -0.52 -12.15 4.06
C GLY A 54 -1.06 -11.52 2.78
N LEU A 55 -1.76 -10.36 2.84
CA LEU A 55 -2.28 -9.66 1.66
C LEU A 55 -1.17 -8.90 0.91
N GLY A 56 -0.20 -9.62 0.36
CA GLY A 56 0.83 -9.02 -0.50
C GLY A 56 0.29 -8.45 -1.81
N CYS A 57 1.10 -7.60 -2.46
CA CYS A 57 0.73 -6.99 -3.74
C CYS A 57 0.35 -8.00 -4.83
N SER A 58 1.06 -9.14 -4.88
CA SER A 58 0.75 -10.23 -5.82
C SER A 58 -0.59 -10.88 -5.52
N ILE A 59 -0.91 -11.11 -4.23
CA ILE A 59 -2.20 -11.67 -3.80
C ILE A 59 -3.35 -10.75 -4.22
N LEU A 60 -3.23 -9.45 -3.90
CA LEU A 60 -4.19 -8.44 -4.34
C LEU A 60 -4.30 -8.41 -5.86
N GLY A 61 -3.16 -8.44 -6.56
CA GLY A 61 -3.06 -8.36 -8.01
C GLY A 61 -3.74 -9.50 -8.76
N TRP A 62 -3.62 -10.73 -8.28
CA TRP A 62 -4.17 -11.92 -8.93
C TRP A 62 -5.62 -12.23 -8.55
N ASN A 63 -6.08 -11.74 -7.40
CA ASN A 63 -7.35 -12.17 -6.83
C ASN A 63 -8.41 -11.07 -6.74
N ALA A 64 -8.02 -9.78 -6.68
CA ALA A 64 -8.97 -8.68 -6.68
C ALA A 64 -9.20 -8.15 -8.10
N ASP A 65 -10.43 -7.85 -8.43
CA ASP A 65 -10.80 -7.21 -9.70
C ASP A 65 -10.22 -5.78 -9.76
N ARG A 66 -9.75 -5.37 -10.95
CA ARG A 66 -9.17 -4.05 -11.19
C ARG A 66 -10.17 -2.92 -10.98
N GLU A 67 -11.43 -3.17 -11.32
CA GLU A 67 -12.49 -2.17 -11.27
C GLU A 67 -13.15 -2.06 -9.89
N LYS A 68 -12.75 -2.94 -8.94
CA LYS A 68 -13.34 -2.98 -7.60
C LYS A 68 -12.57 -2.16 -6.56
N THR A 69 -13.23 -1.89 -5.46
CA THR A 69 -12.86 -0.99 -4.37
C THR A 69 -11.42 -1.18 -3.87
N LEU A 70 -10.98 -2.40 -3.56
CA LEU A 70 -9.62 -2.63 -3.03
C LEU A 70 -8.53 -2.18 -4.01
N ARG A 71 -8.69 -2.46 -5.31
CA ARG A 71 -7.71 -2.08 -6.33
C ARG A 71 -7.73 -0.57 -6.64
N LYS A 72 -8.91 0.04 -6.64
CA LYS A 72 -9.07 1.48 -6.88
C LYS A 72 -8.48 2.34 -5.76
N HIS A 73 -8.52 1.87 -4.52
CA HIS A 73 -7.94 2.57 -3.38
C HIS A 73 -6.46 2.26 -3.12
N ASN A 74 -5.82 1.43 -3.94
CA ASN A 74 -4.39 1.15 -3.82
C ASN A 74 -3.56 2.33 -4.34
N VAL A 75 -2.92 3.03 -3.43
CA VAL A 75 -2.12 4.24 -3.72
C VAL A 75 -0.64 3.96 -3.91
N GLY A 76 -0.22 2.70 -3.74
CA GLY A 76 1.16 2.28 -3.88
C GLY A 76 1.50 1.09 -3.00
N TYR A 77 2.78 0.86 -2.79
CA TYR A 77 3.27 -0.24 -1.97
C TYR A 77 4.45 0.18 -1.10
N VAL A 78 4.68 -0.60 -0.06
CA VAL A 78 5.89 -0.57 0.76
C VAL A 78 6.51 -1.95 0.82
N SER A 79 7.78 -2.06 1.21
CA SER A 79 8.34 -3.37 1.50
C SER A 79 7.85 -3.87 2.86
N SER A 80 7.74 -5.19 3.02
CA SER A 80 7.78 -5.80 4.34
C SER A 80 9.16 -5.60 4.96
N VAL A 81 9.35 -6.08 6.18
CA VAL A 81 10.66 -6.22 6.81
C VAL A 81 11.25 -7.61 6.51
N PHE A 82 12.49 -7.84 6.88
CA PHE A 82 13.11 -9.16 6.82
C PHE A 82 13.24 -9.78 8.21
N PRO A 83 12.77 -11.01 8.39
CA PRO A 83 12.01 -11.86 7.45
C PRO A 83 10.63 -11.29 7.11
N THR A 84 10.12 -11.64 5.93
CA THR A 84 8.74 -11.33 5.50
C THR A 84 7.76 -12.26 6.21
N ALA A 85 7.61 -12.08 7.51
CA ALA A 85 6.91 -13.01 8.39
C ALA A 85 6.11 -12.28 9.47
N THR A 86 4.96 -12.86 9.85
CA THR A 86 3.99 -12.27 10.78
C THR A 86 4.64 -11.71 12.04
N VAL A 87 5.49 -12.49 12.74
CA VAL A 87 6.11 -12.04 14.00
C VAL A 87 6.96 -10.80 13.81
N ALA A 88 7.84 -10.79 12.80
CA ALA A 88 8.75 -9.67 12.55
C ALA A 88 7.98 -8.43 12.03
N ALA A 89 7.10 -8.62 11.08
CA ALA A 89 6.41 -7.52 10.39
C ALA A 89 5.30 -6.90 11.24
N THR A 90 4.48 -7.71 11.95
CA THR A 90 3.46 -7.16 12.86
C THR A 90 4.10 -6.45 14.05
N THR A 91 5.23 -6.95 14.59
CA THR A 91 5.97 -6.24 15.62
C THR A 91 6.51 -4.90 15.09
N SER A 92 7.02 -4.85 13.86
CA SER A 92 7.42 -3.59 13.23
C SER A 92 6.23 -2.64 13.04
N LEU A 93 5.05 -3.13 12.64
CA LEU A 93 3.81 -2.34 12.54
C LEU A 93 3.33 -1.83 13.90
N MET A 94 3.54 -2.59 14.98
CA MET A 94 3.13 -2.19 16.34
C MET A 94 4.14 -1.29 17.05
N THR A 95 5.37 -1.15 16.54
CA THR A 95 6.43 -0.42 17.25
C THR A 95 7.03 0.74 16.45
N GLY A 96 7.01 0.65 15.12
CA GLY A 96 7.79 1.53 14.23
C GLY A 96 9.29 1.19 14.20
N LEU A 97 9.71 0.09 14.84
CA LEU A 97 11.10 -0.39 14.89
C LEU A 97 11.34 -1.44 13.80
N GLN A 98 12.61 -1.59 13.43
CA GLN A 98 13.06 -2.63 12.51
C GLN A 98 13.40 -3.94 13.27
N PRO A 99 13.42 -5.12 12.63
CA PRO A 99 13.65 -6.39 13.32
C PRO A 99 14.93 -6.46 14.15
N CYS A 100 16.03 -5.87 13.69
CA CYS A 100 17.27 -5.81 14.49
C CYS A 100 17.10 -4.99 15.78
N GLU A 101 16.15 -4.05 15.83
CA GLU A 101 15.93 -3.17 16.98
C GLU A 101 14.98 -3.80 18.00
N HIS A 102 13.86 -4.42 17.55
CA HIS A 102 12.90 -5.05 18.47
C HIS A 102 13.24 -6.49 18.83
N GLY A 103 14.06 -7.20 18.05
CA GLY A 103 14.54 -8.56 18.35
C GLY A 103 13.50 -9.69 18.18
N TRP A 104 12.32 -9.41 17.65
CA TRP A 104 11.28 -10.42 17.36
C TRP A 104 11.44 -10.87 15.90
N LEU A 105 12.36 -11.82 15.68
CA LEU A 105 12.90 -12.10 14.34
C LEU A 105 12.05 -13.09 13.52
N GLY A 106 11.10 -13.79 14.13
CA GLY A 106 10.30 -14.79 13.46
C GLY A 106 9.52 -15.66 14.43
N TRP A 107 8.89 -16.70 13.89
CA TRP A 107 8.02 -17.60 14.66
C TRP A 107 8.76 -18.36 15.75
N ASP A 108 9.99 -18.80 15.48
CA ASP A 108 10.87 -19.55 16.39
C ASP A 108 12.17 -18.78 16.62
N VAL A 109 12.47 -18.33 17.83
CA VAL A 109 13.67 -17.53 18.14
C VAL A 109 14.54 -18.24 19.16
N TYR A 110 15.86 -18.23 18.92
CA TYR A 110 16.85 -18.73 19.88
C TYR A 110 17.14 -17.69 20.96
N TYR A 111 16.90 -18.06 22.20
CA TYR A 111 17.25 -17.25 23.37
C TYR A 111 18.44 -17.86 24.11
N LYS A 112 19.58 -17.19 24.01
CA LYS A 112 20.85 -17.67 24.56
C LYS A 112 20.81 -17.87 26.08
N ASP A 113 20.13 -16.99 26.80
CA ASP A 113 20.01 -17.06 28.27
C ASP A 113 19.24 -18.31 28.71
N LEU A 114 18.36 -18.84 27.87
CA LEU A 114 17.64 -20.08 28.08
C LEU A 114 18.32 -21.30 27.43
N GLY A 115 19.25 -21.07 26.50
CA GLY A 115 19.87 -22.11 25.69
C GLY A 115 18.87 -22.87 24.78
N GLN A 116 17.68 -22.28 24.49
CA GLN A 116 16.58 -22.92 23.79
C GLN A 116 16.07 -22.08 22.61
N VAL A 117 15.52 -22.77 21.61
CA VAL A 117 14.68 -22.15 20.58
C VAL A 117 13.23 -22.17 21.08
N VAL A 118 12.59 -21.03 21.05
CA VAL A 118 11.24 -20.81 21.59
C VAL A 118 10.31 -20.33 20.50
N THR A 119 9.16 -20.98 20.36
CA THR A 119 8.03 -20.52 19.54
C THR A 119 7.44 -19.27 20.22
N VAL A 120 7.61 -18.11 19.60
CA VAL A 120 7.44 -16.78 20.24
C VAL A 120 6.05 -16.63 20.86
N TYR A 121 4.99 -16.67 20.09
CA TYR A 121 3.64 -16.43 20.59
C TYR A 121 3.11 -17.54 21.52
N LYS A 122 3.59 -18.78 21.36
CA LYS A 122 3.16 -19.91 22.19
C LYS A 122 3.96 -20.05 23.48
N ASN A 123 5.09 -19.37 23.58
CA ASN A 123 6.04 -19.45 24.69
C ASN A 123 6.50 -20.90 24.98
N THR A 124 6.62 -21.74 23.92
CA THR A 124 6.95 -23.16 24.04
C THR A 124 8.31 -23.47 23.42
N ILE A 125 9.03 -24.46 23.97
CA ILE A 125 10.28 -24.94 23.38
C ILE A 125 9.98 -25.66 22.04
N VAL A 126 10.66 -25.26 20.99
CA VAL A 126 10.52 -25.86 19.65
C VAL A 126 10.77 -27.37 19.70
N GLY A 127 9.91 -28.14 19.04
CA GLY A 127 9.95 -29.60 19.03
C GLY A 127 9.51 -30.29 20.34
N LYS A 128 9.09 -29.52 21.37
CA LYS A 128 8.64 -30.06 22.67
C LYS A 128 7.26 -29.47 23.05
N LYS A 129 6.43 -30.29 23.71
CA LYS A 129 5.18 -29.82 24.32
C LYS A 129 5.45 -29.26 25.74
N LYS A 130 6.36 -28.29 25.86
CA LYS A 130 6.79 -27.73 27.15
C LYS A 130 6.90 -26.21 27.07
N GLN A 131 6.37 -25.52 28.06
CA GLN A 131 6.59 -24.08 28.23
C GLN A 131 8.09 -23.77 28.33
N ALA A 132 8.54 -22.71 27.70
CA ALA A 132 9.94 -22.30 27.72
C ALA A 132 10.34 -21.72 29.08
N ALA A 133 9.44 -20.98 29.71
CA ALA A 133 9.57 -20.42 31.06
C ALA A 133 8.17 -20.21 31.68
N ASP A 134 8.13 -19.83 32.94
CA ASP A 134 6.93 -19.41 33.69
C ASP A 134 6.55 -17.94 33.43
N TYR A 135 7.32 -17.26 32.60
CA TYR A 135 7.10 -15.90 32.12
C TYR A 135 7.09 -15.88 30.58
N PHE A 136 6.58 -14.80 29.98
CA PHE A 136 6.58 -14.63 28.54
C PHE A 136 7.98 -14.22 28.05
N VAL A 137 8.70 -15.17 27.44
CA VAL A 137 10.12 -15.06 27.13
C VAL A 137 10.40 -13.88 26.19
N ALA A 138 9.70 -13.79 25.07
CA ALA A 138 9.95 -12.72 24.09
C ALA A 138 9.74 -11.34 24.69
N GLY A 139 8.61 -11.12 25.37
CA GLY A 139 8.30 -9.84 26.02
C GLY A 139 9.25 -9.45 27.15
N THR A 140 9.90 -10.46 27.80
CA THR A 140 10.85 -10.20 28.90
C THR A 140 12.27 -9.99 28.39
N VAL A 141 12.71 -10.78 27.41
CA VAL A 141 14.10 -10.75 26.92
C VAL A 141 14.31 -9.64 25.89
N THR A 142 13.29 -9.39 25.08
CA THR A 142 13.29 -8.34 24.05
C THR A 142 12.06 -7.43 24.19
N PRO A 143 11.96 -6.69 25.31
CA PRO A 143 10.87 -5.74 25.50
C PRO A 143 10.98 -4.60 24.51
N TYR A 144 9.84 -4.08 24.10
CA TYR A 144 9.75 -2.91 23.24
C TYR A 144 8.68 -1.94 23.72
N LYS A 145 8.79 -0.70 23.30
CA LYS A 145 7.77 0.32 23.48
C LYS A 145 6.88 0.35 22.24
N SER A 146 5.60 0.05 22.41
CA SER A 146 4.65 -0.03 21.31
C SER A 146 4.20 1.36 20.83
N ILE A 147 3.56 1.41 19.65
CA ILE A 147 2.85 2.60 19.16
C ILE A 147 1.73 3.01 20.15
N PHE A 148 1.08 2.04 20.81
CA PHE A 148 0.04 2.30 21.80
C PHE A 148 0.60 3.02 23.02
N ASP A 149 1.77 2.59 23.53
CA ASP A 149 2.44 3.25 24.65
C ASP A 149 2.80 4.70 24.31
N ARG A 150 3.39 4.91 23.11
CA ARG A 150 3.81 6.24 22.63
C ARG A 150 2.62 7.18 22.45
N LEU A 151 1.52 6.69 21.87
CA LEU A 151 0.29 7.46 21.71
C LEU A 151 -0.36 7.78 23.06
N THR A 152 -0.37 6.82 24.00
CA THR A 152 -0.88 7.03 25.35
C THR A 152 -0.08 8.09 26.10
N GLU A 153 1.24 8.07 26.02
CA GLU A 153 2.11 9.11 26.59
C GLU A 153 1.87 10.50 25.97
N ALA A 154 1.52 10.54 24.68
CA ALA A 154 1.12 11.78 24.00
C ALA A 154 -0.33 12.20 24.28
N GLY A 155 -1.05 11.49 25.14
CA GLY A 155 -2.44 11.79 25.48
C GLY A 155 -3.47 11.40 24.41
N VAL A 156 -3.09 10.56 23.44
CA VAL A 156 -3.94 10.12 22.33
C VAL A 156 -4.63 8.82 22.68
N LYS A 157 -5.95 8.79 22.56
CA LYS A 157 -6.73 7.54 22.71
C LYS A 157 -6.35 6.57 21.61
N ASN A 158 -6.18 5.30 21.98
CA ASN A 158 -5.81 4.27 21.01
C ASN A 158 -6.43 2.92 21.40
N TYR A 159 -6.70 2.09 20.38
CA TYR A 159 -7.39 0.82 20.55
C TYR A 159 -6.76 -0.24 19.64
N CYS A 160 -6.75 -1.50 20.13
CA CYS A 160 -6.39 -2.67 19.34
C CYS A 160 -7.62 -3.55 19.17
N VAL A 161 -7.97 -3.88 17.93
CA VAL A 161 -9.11 -4.73 17.57
C VAL A 161 -8.56 -5.94 16.80
N SER A 162 -8.49 -7.08 17.45
CA SER A 162 -7.96 -8.31 16.83
C SER A 162 -8.45 -9.54 17.58
N PRO A 163 -8.35 -10.75 17.00
CA PRO A 163 -8.62 -12.01 17.72
C PRO A 163 -7.76 -12.23 18.96
N TYR A 164 -6.66 -11.49 19.08
CA TYR A 164 -5.65 -11.64 20.13
C TYR A 164 -5.63 -10.47 21.13
N ALA A 165 -6.46 -9.45 20.91
CA ALA A 165 -6.59 -8.31 21.83
C ALA A 165 -7.52 -8.64 23.01
N ASP A 166 -7.51 -7.77 24.02
CA ASP A 166 -8.44 -7.90 25.17
C ASP A 166 -9.91 -7.84 24.72
N THR A 167 -10.20 -7.05 23.69
CA THR A 167 -11.49 -7.01 22.99
C THR A 167 -11.53 -8.11 21.94
N LYS A 168 -11.64 -9.37 22.37
CA LYS A 168 -11.65 -10.51 21.45
C LYS A 168 -12.74 -10.40 20.40
N VAL A 169 -12.36 -10.57 19.14
CA VAL A 169 -13.23 -10.68 17.99
C VAL A 169 -12.96 -12.04 17.31
N GLU A 170 -13.99 -12.69 16.84
CA GLU A 170 -13.90 -14.06 16.28
C GLU A 170 -14.14 -14.07 14.76
N THR A 171 -14.67 -12.99 14.21
CA THR A 171 -14.99 -12.87 12.78
C THR A 171 -14.51 -11.53 12.22
N PHE A 172 -14.30 -11.48 10.91
CA PHE A 172 -13.93 -10.22 10.24
C PHE A 172 -15.07 -9.18 10.36
N GLN A 173 -16.35 -9.63 10.38
CA GLN A 173 -17.47 -8.73 10.62
C GLN A 173 -17.36 -8.03 11.98
N GLU A 174 -16.97 -8.75 13.04
CA GLU A 174 -16.78 -8.15 14.36
C GLU A 174 -15.62 -7.15 14.41
N ILE A 175 -14.56 -7.34 13.58
CA ILE A 175 -13.51 -6.31 13.36
C ILE A 175 -14.15 -5.02 12.81
N ILE A 176 -14.99 -5.15 11.78
CA ILE A 176 -15.69 -4.03 11.15
C ILE A 176 -16.63 -3.34 12.13
N ASP A 177 -17.49 -4.10 12.81
CA ASP A 177 -18.48 -3.57 13.75
C ASP A 177 -17.81 -2.85 14.92
N LYS A 178 -16.76 -3.45 15.49
CA LYS A 178 -16.01 -2.84 16.60
C LYS A 178 -15.27 -1.58 16.16
N THR A 179 -14.66 -1.59 14.98
CA THR A 179 -14.01 -0.40 14.41
C THR A 179 -15.02 0.73 14.23
N LYS A 180 -16.22 0.42 13.68
CA LYS A 180 -17.32 1.37 13.52
C LYS A 180 -17.77 1.95 14.85
N GLU A 181 -18.01 1.09 15.87
CA GLU A 181 -18.36 1.51 17.21
C GLU A 181 -17.35 2.50 17.79
N LEU A 182 -16.05 2.20 17.66
CA LEU A 182 -14.98 3.06 18.16
C LEU A 182 -14.89 4.39 17.38
N CYS A 183 -15.04 4.38 16.07
CA CYS A 183 -15.04 5.60 15.25
C CYS A 183 -16.20 6.54 15.57
N ALA A 184 -17.34 6.02 16.02
CA ALA A 184 -18.49 6.83 16.43
C ALA A 184 -18.25 7.64 17.72
N GLN A 185 -17.33 7.23 18.57
CA GLN A 185 -17.01 7.92 19.83
C GLN A 185 -16.39 9.31 19.56
N PRO A 186 -16.62 10.32 20.41
CA PRO A 186 -16.32 11.73 20.10
C PRO A 186 -14.84 12.09 20.07
N GLU A 187 -13.97 11.38 20.80
CA GLU A 187 -12.56 11.72 20.93
C GLU A 187 -11.72 11.40 19.69
N ARG A 188 -10.66 12.17 19.46
CA ARG A 188 -9.63 11.88 18.46
C ARG A 188 -8.83 10.64 18.86
N LYS A 189 -8.64 9.69 17.91
CA LYS A 189 -8.06 8.39 18.27
C LYS A 189 -7.35 7.68 17.12
N PHE A 190 -6.52 6.72 17.50
CA PHE A 190 -5.94 5.71 16.64
C PHE A 190 -6.56 4.34 16.90
N ILE A 191 -6.83 3.59 15.86
CA ILE A 191 -7.33 2.20 15.93
C ILE A 191 -6.42 1.32 15.09
N TYR A 192 -5.80 0.32 15.71
CA TYR A 192 -5.11 -0.76 15.03
C TYR A 192 -6.05 -1.95 14.94
N ALA A 193 -6.35 -2.39 13.73
CA ALA A 193 -7.17 -3.57 13.48
C ALA A 193 -6.33 -4.62 12.74
N TYR A 194 -6.46 -5.89 13.14
CA TYR A 194 -5.71 -7.00 12.54
C TYR A 194 -6.60 -8.21 12.32
N TRP A 195 -6.50 -8.81 11.14
CA TRP A 195 -7.18 -10.04 10.78
C TRP A 195 -6.21 -11.04 10.17
N THR A 196 -6.37 -12.34 10.50
CA THR A 196 -5.43 -13.42 10.16
C THR A 196 -5.53 -13.93 8.73
N SER A 197 -6.55 -13.53 7.98
CA SER A 197 -6.71 -13.92 6.58
C SER A 197 -6.35 -12.73 5.65
N PRO A 198 -5.85 -13.02 4.45
CA PRO A 198 -5.88 -14.30 3.74
C PRO A 198 -4.75 -15.29 4.02
N ASP A 199 -3.81 -15.03 4.95
CA ASP A 199 -2.64 -15.89 5.21
C ASP A 199 -3.00 -17.37 5.40
N ASP A 200 -3.94 -17.67 6.30
CA ASP A 200 -4.40 -19.04 6.58
C ASP A 200 -5.04 -19.71 5.35
N ILE A 201 -5.75 -18.96 4.53
CA ILE A 201 -6.34 -19.43 3.26
C ILE A 201 -5.24 -19.78 2.28
N ILE A 202 -4.24 -18.90 2.13
CA ILE A 202 -3.15 -19.06 1.16
C ILE A 202 -2.26 -20.24 1.55
N HIS A 203 -1.89 -20.39 2.81
CA HIS A 203 -1.15 -21.55 3.30
C HIS A 203 -1.85 -22.89 2.94
N LYS A 204 -3.17 -22.91 3.06
CA LYS A 204 -3.98 -24.12 2.86
C LYS A 204 -4.25 -24.45 1.40
N TYR A 205 -4.52 -23.44 0.58
CA TYR A 205 -5.01 -23.62 -0.79
C TYR A 205 -3.99 -23.23 -1.87
N GLY A 206 -2.90 -22.55 -1.52
CA GLY A 206 -1.98 -21.95 -2.49
C GLY A 206 -2.62 -20.80 -3.25
N GLY A 207 -2.15 -20.57 -4.47
CA GLY A 207 -2.66 -19.51 -5.34
C GLY A 207 -1.95 -18.16 -5.17
N ALA A 208 -0.79 -18.16 -4.55
CA ALA A 208 0.05 -16.97 -4.43
C ALA A 208 0.65 -16.54 -5.78
N ASN A 209 0.80 -17.49 -6.71
CA ASN A 209 1.44 -17.25 -8.00
C ASN A 209 0.47 -16.97 -9.15
N GLU A 210 -0.81 -17.35 -9.02
CA GLU A 210 -1.79 -17.27 -10.12
C GLU A 210 -3.23 -16.97 -9.68
N GLY A 211 -3.44 -16.81 -8.37
CA GLY A 211 -4.76 -16.62 -7.79
C GLY A 211 -5.50 -17.92 -7.49
N HIS A 212 -6.49 -17.84 -6.60
CA HIS A 212 -7.32 -18.97 -6.19
C HIS A 212 -8.75 -18.54 -5.85
N PRO A 213 -9.80 -19.33 -6.21
CA PRO A 213 -11.20 -18.96 -5.95
C PRO A 213 -11.50 -18.62 -4.47
N LYS A 214 -10.89 -19.35 -3.52
CA LYS A 214 -11.07 -19.07 -2.08
C LYS A 214 -10.48 -17.75 -1.61
N ILE A 215 -9.40 -17.30 -2.25
CA ILE A 215 -8.82 -15.98 -1.96
C ILE A 215 -9.72 -14.90 -2.55
N ARG A 216 -10.23 -15.10 -3.76
CA ARG A 216 -11.18 -14.17 -4.42
C ARG A 216 -12.45 -14.01 -3.60
N GLU A 217 -13.07 -15.13 -3.18
CA GLU A 217 -14.25 -15.13 -2.30
C GLU A 217 -14.01 -14.33 -1.02
N PHE A 218 -12.85 -14.50 -0.38
CA PHE A 218 -12.47 -13.72 0.79
C PHE A 218 -12.29 -12.24 0.48
N LEU A 219 -11.59 -11.88 -0.59
CA LEU A 219 -11.37 -10.48 -0.95
C LEU A 219 -12.66 -9.77 -1.40
N ASP A 220 -13.59 -10.50 -2.04
CA ASP A 220 -14.91 -9.98 -2.36
C ASP A 220 -15.71 -9.66 -1.08
N ASP A 221 -15.73 -10.57 -0.10
CA ASP A 221 -16.35 -10.32 1.21
C ASP A 221 -15.69 -9.13 1.95
N VAL A 222 -14.36 -9.07 1.97
CA VAL A 222 -13.60 -7.99 2.61
C VAL A 222 -13.93 -6.63 2.01
N GLN A 223 -13.93 -6.51 0.68
CA GLN A 223 -14.20 -5.23 0.04
C GLN A 223 -15.64 -4.74 0.27
N ASP A 224 -16.62 -5.63 0.27
CA ASP A 224 -18.03 -5.27 0.54
C ASP A 224 -18.18 -4.74 1.98
N ARG A 225 -17.51 -5.37 2.95
CA ARG A 225 -17.52 -4.94 4.35
C ARG A 225 -16.76 -3.64 4.55
N ILE A 226 -15.60 -3.46 3.92
CA ILE A 226 -14.84 -2.20 3.98
C ILE A 226 -15.66 -1.08 3.33
N ALA A 227 -16.28 -1.31 2.19
CA ALA A 227 -17.16 -0.32 1.55
C ALA A 227 -18.36 0.04 2.46
N GLY A 228 -18.92 -0.95 3.19
CA GLY A 228 -19.95 -0.72 4.21
C GLY A 228 -19.44 0.13 5.38
N LEU A 229 -18.28 -0.23 5.95
CA LEU A 229 -17.65 0.53 7.03
C LEU A 229 -17.38 1.97 6.60
N ALA A 230 -16.86 2.11 5.42
CA ALA A 230 -16.48 3.35 4.79
C ALA A 230 -17.62 4.37 4.69
N ARG A 231 -18.82 3.92 4.31
CA ARG A 231 -20.02 4.78 4.22
C ARG A 231 -20.43 5.41 5.53
N ASP A 232 -20.10 4.75 6.65
CA ASP A 232 -20.56 5.15 7.98
C ASP A 232 -19.52 5.95 8.78
N MET A 233 -18.28 6.07 8.27
CA MET A 233 -17.18 6.73 8.98
C MET A 233 -16.92 8.14 8.46
N LYS A 234 -17.33 9.14 9.24
CA LYS A 234 -16.96 10.54 9.01
C LYS A 234 -15.62 10.87 9.68
N ASP A 235 -14.89 11.83 9.13
CA ASP A 235 -13.62 12.34 9.67
C ASP A 235 -12.61 11.21 9.98
N THR A 236 -12.55 10.20 9.10
CA THR A 236 -11.75 8.99 9.31
C THR A 236 -10.82 8.73 8.13
N LEU A 237 -9.55 8.50 8.42
CA LEU A 237 -8.61 7.91 7.49
C LEU A 237 -8.50 6.42 7.79
N LEU A 238 -8.95 5.57 6.87
CA LEU A 238 -8.72 4.12 6.94
C LEU A 238 -7.55 3.76 6.02
N ILE A 239 -6.53 3.16 6.61
CA ILE A 239 -5.34 2.63 5.94
C ILE A 239 -5.45 1.11 5.97
N VAL A 240 -5.48 0.46 4.81
CA VAL A 240 -5.44 -1.01 4.74
C VAL A 240 -4.11 -1.44 4.15
N THR A 241 -3.44 -2.37 4.80
CA THR A 241 -2.16 -2.92 4.36
C THR A 241 -2.02 -4.38 4.79
N ALA A 242 -0.86 -4.96 4.54
CA ALA A 242 -0.48 -6.28 5.03
C ALA A 242 0.87 -6.21 5.74
N ASP A 243 1.23 -7.28 6.39
CA ASP A 243 2.54 -7.48 7.01
C ASP A 243 3.53 -8.10 6.03
N HIS A 244 3.09 -9.04 5.17
CA HIS A 244 3.88 -9.68 4.11
C HIS A 244 2.99 -10.18 2.98
N GLY A 245 3.63 -10.72 1.94
CA GLY A 245 2.96 -11.49 0.90
C GLY A 245 3.32 -12.97 0.97
N HIS A 246 3.01 -13.71 -0.09
CA HIS A 246 3.21 -15.15 -0.19
C HIS A 246 3.81 -15.59 -1.52
N VAL A 247 4.37 -16.81 -1.53
CA VAL A 247 4.77 -17.54 -2.71
C VAL A 247 4.32 -19.01 -2.59
N ASP A 248 3.83 -19.60 -3.68
CA ASP A 248 3.55 -21.05 -3.70
C ASP A 248 4.85 -21.82 -3.57
N THR A 249 4.87 -22.84 -2.69
CA THR A 249 6.11 -23.53 -2.32
C THR A 249 5.94 -25.04 -2.27
N THR A 250 7.09 -25.71 -2.44
CA THR A 250 7.26 -27.12 -2.12
C THR A 250 7.89 -27.27 -0.74
N VAL A 251 7.38 -28.20 0.05
CA VAL A 251 7.88 -28.45 1.40
C VAL A 251 9.03 -29.45 1.36
N SER A 252 10.18 -29.06 1.94
CA SER A 252 11.32 -29.94 2.21
C SER A 252 11.41 -30.24 3.71
N GLN A 253 11.38 -31.51 4.08
CA GLN A 253 11.53 -31.95 5.46
C GLN A 253 13.01 -32.12 5.78
N LEU A 254 13.52 -31.39 6.76
CA LEU A 254 14.93 -31.53 7.17
C LEU A 254 15.23 -32.92 7.75
N GLU A 255 14.25 -33.61 8.31
CA GLU A 255 14.36 -34.97 8.82
C GLU A 255 14.73 -36.00 7.72
N ASP A 256 14.46 -35.68 6.45
CA ASP A 256 14.83 -36.53 5.31
C ASP A 256 16.36 -36.46 5.00
N TYR A 257 17.09 -35.56 5.67
CA TYR A 257 18.53 -35.33 5.51
C TYR A 257 19.29 -35.49 6.84
N PRO A 258 19.38 -36.73 7.38
CA PRO A 258 19.95 -36.97 8.71
C PRO A 258 21.42 -36.54 8.83
N GLU A 259 22.22 -36.59 7.76
CA GLU A 259 23.61 -36.15 7.75
C GLU A 259 23.71 -34.60 7.94
N LEU A 260 22.79 -33.85 7.33
CA LEU A 260 22.69 -32.43 7.52
C LEU A 260 22.26 -32.09 8.95
N MET A 261 21.24 -32.81 9.47
CA MET A 261 20.75 -32.66 10.83
C MET A 261 21.84 -32.95 11.87
N ASP A 262 22.67 -33.98 11.64
CA ASP A 262 23.77 -34.33 12.56
C ASP A 262 24.87 -33.25 12.63
N CYS A 263 24.97 -32.35 11.67
CA CYS A 263 25.86 -31.21 11.75
C CYS A 263 25.41 -30.12 12.75
N MET A 264 24.12 -30.10 13.13
CA MET A 264 23.53 -29.04 13.94
C MET A 264 23.60 -29.33 15.44
N GLU A 265 23.78 -28.29 16.25
CA GLU A 265 23.73 -28.35 17.72
C GLU A 265 22.28 -28.40 18.23
N ARG A 266 21.36 -27.77 17.48
CA ARG A 266 19.95 -27.61 17.82
C ARG A 266 19.13 -27.47 16.54
N LEU A 267 17.80 -27.56 16.67
CA LEU A 267 16.89 -27.25 15.57
C LEU A 267 17.08 -25.82 15.09
N PRO A 268 16.90 -25.55 13.80
CA PRO A 268 16.96 -24.20 13.25
C PRO A 268 15.88 -23.31 13.85
N ALA A 269 16.09 -22.00 13.73
CA ALA A 269 15.18 -20.98 14.24
C ALA A 269 14.88 -19.94 13.16
N ILE A 270 14.06 -18.98 13.48
CA ILE A 270 13.49 -17.85 12.73
C ILE A 270 12.28 -18.32 11.95
N GLU A 271 12.40 -18.66 10.69
CA GLU A 271 11.27 -19.01 9.84
C GLU A 271 11.61 -20.17 8.88
N PRO A 272 10.61 -20.88 8.37
CA PRO A 272 10.83 -21.97 7.41
C PRO A 272 11.49 -21.52 6.09
N ARG A 273 11.42 -20.25 5.75
CA ARG A 273 12.03 -19.68 4.54
C ARG A 273 13.22 -18.75 4.85
N VAL A 274 13.46 -18.48 6.14
CA VAL A 274 14.69 -17.85 6.65
C VAL A 274 15.15 -18.60 7.90
N ALA A 275 15.91 -19.67 7.70
CA ALA A 275 16.34 -20.51 8.79
C ALA A 275 17.76 -20.19 9.25
N THR A 276 17.95 -19.91 10.56
CA THR A 276 19.27 -19.78 11.16
C THR A 276 19.73 -21.09 11.77
N PHE A 277 20.99 -21.47 11.50
CA PHE A 277 21.57 -22.75 11.87
C PHE A 277 22.75 -22.58 12.84
N PHE A 278 22.71 -23.32 13.93
CA PHE A 278 23.75 -23.40 14.95
C PHE A 278 24.51 -24.72 14.75
N ILE A 279 25.79 -24.65 14.36
CA ILE A 279 26.54 -25.79 13.87
C ILE A 279 27.54 -26.31 14.91
N LYS A 280 27.57 -27.61 15.10
CA LYS A 280 28.56 -28.30 15.96
C LYS A 280 29.98 -27.88 15.60
N LYS A 281 30.82 -27.72 16.63
CA LYS A 281 32.22 -27.34 16.45
C LYS A 281 32.93 -28.28 15.47
N GLY A 282 33.61 -27.71 14.47
CA GLY A 282 34.34 -28.46 13.45
C GLY A 282 33.53 -28.92 12.22
N ARG A 283 32.19 -28.82 12.25
CA ARG A 283 31.35 -29.33 11.15
C ARG A 283 30.81 -28.25 10.17
N LYS A 284 31.24 -26.99 10.32
CA LYS A 284 30.73 -25.88 9.46
C LYS A 284 30.98 -26.09 7.97
N ARG A 285 32.15 -26.63 7.56
CA ARG A 285 32.45 -26.89 6.15
C ARG A 285 31.58 -28.00 5.57
N GLU A 286 31.38 -29.06 6.36
CA GLU A 286 30.53 -30.19 5.99
C GLU A 286 29.08 -29.75 5.83
N PHE A 287 28.53 -29.05 6.82
CA PHE A 287 27.18 -28.49 6.74
C PHE A 287 26.99 -27.63 5.48
N LYS A 288 27.89 -26.69 5.23
CA LYS A 288 27.82 -25.81 4.05
C LYS A 288 27.80 -26.59 2.75
N LYS A 289 28.63 -27.64 2.65
CA LYS A 289 28.68 -28.51 1.47
C LYS A 289 27.36 -29.24 1.29
N LEU A 290 26.90 -29.97 2.31
CA LEU A 290 25.66 -30.74 2.28
C LEU A 290 24.46 -29.83 1.95
N PHE A 291 24.34 -28.67 2.62
CA PHE A 291 23.26 -27.74 2.38
C PHE A 291 23.23 -27.25 0.92
N ASN A 292 24.39 -26.86 0.39
CA ASN A 292 24.48 -26.37 -0.98
C ASN A 292 24.21 -27.51 -2.02
N ASP A 293 24.61 -28.73 -1.73
CA ASP A 293 24.36 -29.86 -2.59
C ASP A 293 22.84 -30.18 -2.67
N ILE A 294 22.11 -30.04 -1.54
CA ILE A 294 20.68 -30.30 -1.43
C ILE A 294 19.84 -29.14 -2.01
N TYR A 295 20.21 -27.89 -1.68
CA TYR A 295 19.37 -26.70 -1.91
C TYR A 295 19.98 -25.71 -2.91
N LYS A 296 20.85 -26.15 -3.81
CA LYS A 296 21.48 -25.29 -4.82
C LYS A 296 20.45 -24.50 -5.63
N GLY A 297 20.59 -23.18 -5.64
CA GLY A 297 19.70 -22.27 -6.37
C GLY A 297 18.31 -22.06 -5.76
N LYS A 298 18.08 -22.61 -4.54
CA LYS A 298 16.81 -22.43 -3.81
C LYS A 298 16.97 -21.53 -2.59
N PHE A 299 18.16 -21.47 -2.04
CA PHE A 299 18.52 -20.66 -0.88
C PHE A 299 19.89 -20.02 -1.08
N ASP A 300 20.03 -18.79 -0.61
CA ASP A 300 21.32 -18.19 -0.31
C ASP A 300 21.73 -18.59 1.11
N LEU A 301 22.79 -19.36 1.25
CA LEU A 301 23.35 -19.73 2.56
C LEU A 301 24.42 -18.71 2.98
N LEU A 302 24.00 -17.74 3.76
CA LEU A 302 24.85 -16.64 4.24
C LEU A 302 25.46 -16.96 5.59
N THR A 303 26.68 -16.51 5.84
CA THR A 303 27.25 -16.48 7.17
C THR A 303 26.59 -15.36 8.01
N LYS A 304 26.62 -15.51 9.32
CA LYS A 304 26.18 -14.44 10.25
C LYS A 304 26.81 -13.09 9.91
N LYS A 305 28.11 -13.07 9.56
CA LYS A 305 28.81 -11.84 9.17
C LYS A 305 28.19 -11.21 7.91
N GLU A 306 27.95 -12.00 6.88
CA GLU A 306 27.34 -11.51 5.61
C GLU A 306 25.94 -10.94 5.84
N VAL A 307 25.12 -11.56 6.68
CA VAL A 307 23.80 -11.07 7.05
C VAL A 307 23.86 -9.72 7.76
N LEU A 308 24.80 -9.58 8.70
CA LEU A 308 25.02 -8.32 9.44
C LEU A 308 25.59 -7.23 8.53
N ASP A 309 26.55 -7.54 7.66
CA ASP A 309 27.15 -6.60 6.71
C ASP A 309 26.09 -6.10 5.69
N LYS A 310 25.18 -6.99 5.25
CA LYS A 310 24.07 -6.65 4.37
C LYS A 310 22.90 -5.94 5.07
N LYS A 311 22.92 -5.86 6.41
CA LYS A 311 21.87 -5.25 7.23
C LYS A 311 20.47 -5.80 6.92
N LEU A 312 20.35 -7.10 6.69
CA LEU A 312 19.09 -7.71 6.25
C LEU A 312 17.95 -7.49 7.27
N PHE A 313 18.25 -7.50 8.57
CA PHE A 313 17.25 -7.30 9.64
C PHE A 313 17.03 -5.82 10.02
N GLY A 314 17.67 -4.89 9.33
CA GLY A 314 17.51 -3.46 9.58
C GLY A 314 18.81 -2.67 9.60
N THR A 315 18.63 -1.35 9.55
CA THR A 315 19.72 -0.34 9.58
C THR A 315 19.75 0.44 10.90
N GLY A 316 18.76 0.23 11.77
CA GLY A 316 18.62 0.89 13.07
C GLY A 316 19.59 0.38 14.14
N THR A 317 19.37 0.81 15.38
CA THR A 317 20.21 0.40 16.52
C THR A 317 19.88 -1.02 16.94
N GLU A 318 20.85 -1.93 16.80
CA GLU A 318 20.65 -3.34 17.16
C GLU A 318 20.29 -3.51 18.64
N HIS A 319 19.24 -4.29 18.92
CA HIS A 319 18.94 -4.76 20.26
C HIS A 319 20.12 -5.59 20.80
N SER A 320 20.46 -5.44 22.06
CA SER A 320 21.64 -6.09 22.68
C SER A 320 21.66 -7.62 22.55
N LYS A 321 20.48 -8.25 22.43
CA LYS A 321 20.33 -9.71 22.26
C LYS A 321 20.28 -10.15 20.79
N PHE A 322 20.13 -9.24 19.83
CA PHE A 322 19.92 -9.55 18.42
C PHE A 322 20.97 -10.49 17.84
N ARG A 323 22.26 -10.16 18.05
CA ARG A 323 23.34 -10.98 17.50
C ARG A 323 23.42 -12.38 18.09
N ASP A 324 22.96 -12.58 19.32
CA ASP A 324 22.95 -13.90 19.97
C ASP A 324 21.84 -14.82 19.41
N MET A 325 20.82 -14.24 18.78
CA MET A 325 19.72 -14.99 18.13
C MET A 325 20.13 -15.60 16.78
N LEU A 326 21.19 -15.08 16.16
CA LEU A 326 21.67 -15.54 14.87
C LEU A 326 22.72 -16.64 15.05
N GLY A 327 22.56 -17.75 14.35
CA GLY A 327 23.50 -18.87 14.29
C GLY A 327 24.70 -18.62 13.37
N ASP A 328 25.38 -19.72 13.02
CA ASP A 328 26.58 -19.68 12.17
C ASP A 328 26.25 -19.38 10.71
N TYR A 329 25.13 -19.92 10.23
CA TYR A 329 24.59 -19.71 8.90
C TYR A 329 23.12 -19.34 8.95
N ILE A 330 22.71 -18.54 8.00
CA ILE A 330 21.34 -18.17 7.75
C ILE A 330 21.01 -18.53 6.28
N ALA A 331 20.08 -19.45 6.08
CA ALA A 331 19.56 -19.77 4.76
C ALA A 331 18.39 -18.84 4.46
N VAL A 332 18.47 -18.12 3.37
CA VAL A 332 17.45 -17.17 2.90
C VAL A 332 16.85 -17.72 1.60
N ALA A 333 15.56 -18.02 1.61
CA ALA A 333 14.89 -18.55 0.42
C ALA A 333 14.83 -17.50 -0.69
N THR A 334 15.25 -17.92 -1.88
CA THR A 334 15.23 -17.13 -3.11
C THR A 334 14.31 -17.72 -4.18
N ASP A 335 13.73 -18.88 -3.90
CA ASP A 335 12.84 -19.63 -4.78
C ASP A 335 11.72 -20.34 -3.96
N ASP A 336 11.08 -21.33 -4.51
CA ASP A 336 9.83 -21.98 -4.10
C ASP A 336 9.95 -23.06 -2.99
N VAL A 337 11.00 -23.09 -2.19
CA VAL A 337 11.18 -24.14 -1.16
C VAL A 337 10.97 -23.60 0.25
N THR A 338 10.26 -24.41 1.06
CA THR A 338 10.02 -24.19 2.49
C THR A 338 10.66 -25.30 3.31
N LEU A 339 11.51 -24.97 4.29
CA LEU A 339 12.18 -25.91 5.18
C LEU A 339 11.33 -26.20 6.41
N ILE A 340 10.96 -27.45 6.63
CA ILE A 340 10.21 -27.87 7.82
C ILE A 340 11.06 -28.83 8.67
N HIS A 341 11.03 -28.65 10.00
CA HIS A 341 11.88 -29.39 10.93
C HIS A 341 11.17 -29.94 12.17
N THR A 342 9.87 -29.69 12.34
CA THR A 342 9.16 -30.10 13.56
C THR A 342 7.87 -30.88 13.36
N LYS A 343 7.23 -30.75 12.19
CA LYS A 343 5.97 -31.44 11.86
C LYS A 343 5.86 -31.60 10.35
N LYS A 344 5.24 -32.69 9.93
CA LYS A 344 4.76 -32.82 8.56
C LYS A 344 3.61 -31.85 8.35
N VAL A 345 3.86 -30.76 7.66
CA VAL A 345 2.84 -29.81 7.21
C VAL A 345 2.65 -29.95 5.70
N LYS A 346 1.44 -29.63 5.24
CA LYS A 346 1.09 -29.63 3.82
C LYS A 346 0.74 -28.18 3.41
N TRP A 347 1.70 -27.29 3.55
CA TRP A 347 1.54 -25.94 3.04
C TRP A 347 1.72 -25.94 1.53
N LEU A 348 0.81 -25.29 0.83
CA LEU A 348 0.89 -25.07 -0.61
C LEU A 348 1.56 -23.73 -0.95
N ALA A 349 1.55 -22.80 -0.02
CA ALA A 349 2.25 -21.53 -0.08
C ALA A 349 2.87 -21.20 1.28
N ALA A 350 3.89 -20.36 1.30
CA ALA A 350 4.56 -19.86 2.50
C ALA A 350 5.15 -18.48 2.26
N HIS A 351 5.69 -17.92 3.33
CA HIS A 351 6.33 -16.60 3.39
C HIS A 351 7.58 -16.65 4.27
N GLY A 352 8.33 -15.55 4.38
CA GLY A 352 9.52 -15.42 5.20
C GLY A 352 10.78 -15.12 4.39
N GLY A 353 10.82 -15.43 3.09
CA GLY A 353 11.96 -15.23 2.20
C GLY A 353 12.13 -13.79 1.70
N ILE A 354 12.86 -13.66 0.59
CA ILE A 354 13.16 -12.36 -0.05
C ILE A 354 12.65 -12.30 -1.50
N THR A 355 11.65 -13.09 -1.85
CA THR A 355 11.06 -12.96 -3.18
C THR A 355 10.20 -11.69 -3.25
N GLU A 356 10.09 -11.10 -4.43
CA GLU A 356 9.26 -9.92 -4.68
C GLU A 356 7.81 -10.11 -4.17
N ARG A 357 7.27 -11.32 -4.33
CA ARG A 357 5.90 -11.67 -3.93
C ARG A 357 5.69 -11.71 -2.43
N GLU A 358 6.74 -12.06 -1.66
CA GLU A 358 6.72 -12.04 -0.20
C GLU A 358 6.97 -10.62 0.34
N MET A 359 7.79 -9.82 -0.38
CA MET A 359 8.32 -8.56 0.11
C MET A 359 7.36 -7.39 -0.04
N TYR A 360 6.65 -7.24 -1.17
CA TYR A 360 5.84 -6.05 -1.40
C TYR A 360 4.41 -6.20 -0.90
N VAL A 361 3.99 -5.22 -0.08
CA VAL A 361 2.64 -5.14 0.46
C VAL A 361 1.97 -3.84 0.02
N PRO A 362 0.66 -3.88 -0.29
CA PRO A 362 -0.06 -2.70 -0.77
C PRO A 362 -0.37 -1.74 0.37
N VAL A 363 -0.53 -0.47 0.01
CA VAL A 363 -1.11 0.55 0.89
C VAL A 363 -2.38 1.05 0.23
N LEU A 364 -3.52 0.75 0.83
CA LEU A 364 -4.82 1.20 0.37
C LEU A 364 -5.29 2.32 1.30
N ILE A 365 -5.74 3.41 0.72
CA ILE A 365 -6.19 4.59 1.47
C ILE A 365 -7.66 4.83 1.19
N PHE A 366 -8.41 4.87 2.27
CA PHE A 366 -9.80 5.23 2.26
C PHE A 366 -9.95 6.48 3.11
N LYS A 367 -10.26 7.58 2.48
CA LYS A 367 -10.49 8.87 3.14
C LYS A 367 -11.76 9.49 2.58
N ASP A 368 -12.39 10.30 3.41
CA ASP A 368 -13.59 11.06 3.01
C ASP A 368 -14.61 10.22 2.26
N PHE A 369 -15.09 9.19 2.93
CA PHE A 369 -16.25 8.47 2.45
C PHE A 369 -17.46 9.39 2.51
N TYR A 370 -17.67 10.12 1.44
CA TYR A 370 -18.82 10.97 1.28
C TYR A 370 -20.07 10.10 1.06
N PHE A 371 -20.61 9.53 2.15
CA PHE A 371 -22.02 9.20 2.10
C PHE A 371 -22.79 10.48 2.41
N LEU A 372 -23.15 11.20 1.36
CA LEU A 372 -23.95 12.42 1.47
C LEU A 372 -25.45 12.10 1.64
N GLY A 373 -25.77 10.87 2.06
CA GLY A 373 -27.14 10.39 2.17
C GLY A 373 -27.66 9.82 0.84
N THR A 374 -28.97 9.73 0.72
CA THR A 374 -29.66 9.27 -0.50
C THR A 374 -29.98 10.42 -1.47
N ASP A 375 -29.67 11.66 -1.10
CA ASP A 375 -29.87 12.83 -1.94
C ASP A 375 -28.77 12.91 -3.00
N ILE A 376 -29.10 12.53 -4.22
CA ILE A 376 -28.17 12.56 -5.34
C ILE A 376 -27.65 13.96 -5.66
N ASP A 377 -28.43 14.99 -5.40
CA ASP A 377 -28.01 16.37 -5.64
C ASP A 377 -26.79 16.75 -4.81
N ALA A 378 -26.64 16.19 -3.63
CA ALA A 378 -25.45 16.42 -2.79
C ALA A 378 -24.16 15.91 -3.45
N TYR A 379 -24.18 14.76 -4.12
CA TYR A 379 -23.03 14.21 -4.86
C TYR A 379 -22.71 15.04 -6.11
N VAL A 380 -23.75 15.41 -6.85
CA VAL A 380 -23.61 16.25 -8.05
C VAL A 380 -23.06 17.63 -7.70
N ASP A 381 -23.51 18.21 -6.59
CA ASP A 381 -23.04 19.51 -6.12
C ASP A 381 -21.59 19.44 -5.61
N GLU A 382 -21.20 18.36 -4.97
CA GLU A 382 -19.79 18.15 -4.56
C GLU A 382 -18.89 17.94 -5.78
N ALA A 383 -19.31 17.12 -6.76
CA ALA A 383 -18.59 16.96 -8.02
C ALA A 383 -18.40 18.32 -8.73
N LEU A 384 -19.47 19.12 -8.80
CA LEU A 384 -19.40 20.48 -9.35
C LEU A 384 -18.46 21.40 -8.57
N ARG A 385 -18.49 21.34 -7.24
CA ARG A 385 -17.57 22.12 -6.39
C ARG A 385 -16.11 21.77 -6.67
N ARG A 386 -15.80 20.49 -6.88
CA ARG A 386 -14.44 20.02 -7.23
C ARG A 386 -14.07 20.42 -8.66
N LEU A 387 -14.96 20.25 -9.62
CA LEU A 387 -14.75 20.66 -11.01
C LEU A 387 -14.46 22.17 -11.10
N LYS A 388 -15.10 23.01 -10.29
CA LYS A 388 -14.86 24.46 -10.25
C LYS A 388 -13.44 24.84 -9.80
N LYS A 389 -12.75 24.01 -9.06
CA LYS A 389 -11.32 24.25 -8.73
C LYS A 389 -10.45 24.22 -9.98
N LYS A 390 -10.75 23.31 -10.91
CA LYS A 390 -10.03 23.16 -12.19
C LYS A 390 -10.65 24.01 -13.31
N TYR A 391 -11.97 24.10 -13.32
CA TYR A 391 -12.78 24.83 -14.32
C TYR A 391 -13.70 25.84 -13.62
N PRO A 392 -13.25 27.08 -13.35
CA PRO A 392 -14.04 28.07 -12.61
C PRO A 392 -15.40 28.39 -13.23
N TRP A 393 -15.54 28.18 -14.53
CA TRP A 393 -16.79 28.37 -15.29
C TRP A 393 -17.76 27.20 -15.20
N ALA A 394 -17.38 26.08 -14.59
CA ALA A 394 -18.25 24.90 -14.50
C ALA A 394 -19.57 25.23 -13.81
N LYS A 395 -20.67 24.79 -14.42
CA LYS A 395 -22.04 24.97 -13.92
C LYS A 395 -22.84 23.69 -14.16
N LYS A 396 -23.76 23.38 -13.27
CA LYS A 396 -24.68 22.24 -13.40
C LYS A 396 -25.47 22.24 -14.73
N SER A 397 -25.76 23.43 -15.26
CA SER A 397 -26.44 23.60 -16.56
C SER A 397 -25.58 23.20 -17.77
N LEU A 398 -24.25 23.03 -17.61
CA LEU A 398 -23.32 22.56 -18.63
C LEU A 398 -23.12 21.05 -18.56
N PHE A 399 -23.71 20.36 -17.59
CA PHE A 399 -23.63 18.91 -17.47
C PHE A 399 -24.40 18.22 -18.59
N HIS A 400 -23.85 17.11 -19.06
CA HIS A 400 -24.48 16.34 -20.13
C HIS A 400 -25.78 15.73 -19.65
N LYS A 401 -26.87 16.03 -20.34
CA LYS A 401 -28.25 15.70 -19.93
C LYS A 401 -28.58 14.20 -20.00
N ASN A 402 -27.82 13.45 -20.79
CA ASN A 402 -28.03 12.00 -20.95
C ASN A 402 -27.49 11.18 -19.75
N TYR A 403 -26.67 11.79 -18.89
CA TYR A 403 -26.25 11.15 -17.66
C TYR A 403 -27.25 11.44 -16.54
N ARG A 404 -27.76 10.39 -15.93
CA ARG A 404 -28.56 10.46 -14.71
C ARG A 404 -27.91 9.62 -13.62
N TYR A 405 -27.95 10.11 -12.41
CA TYR A 405 -27.33 9.49 -11.25
C TYR A 405 -28.39 9.21 -10.19
N ALA A 406 -28.25 8.12 -9.45
CA ALA A 406 -29.14 7.75 -8.35
C ALA A 406 -28.38 7.06 -7.22
N VAL A 407 -28.95 7.13 -6.02
CA VAL A 407 -28.57 6.29 -4.89
C VAL A 407 -29.80 5.46 -4.55
N GLU A 408 -29.72 4.15 -4.73
CA GLU A 408 -30.87 3.24 -4.58
C GLU A 408 -30.59 2.20 -3.50
N ASP A 409 -31.62 1.84 -2.74
CA ASP A 409 -31.58 0.67 -1.86
C ASP A 409 -31.86 -0.59 -2.69
N VAL A 410 -30.88 -1.46 -2.81
CA VAL A 410 -30.99 -2.75 -3.48
C VAL A 410 -30.79 -3.84 -2.44
N ASP A 411 -31.86 -4.51 -2.06
CA ASP A 411 -31.86 -5.60 -1.07
C ASP A 411 -31.22 -5.22 0.29
N GLY A 412 -31.49 -4.01 0.78
CA GLY A 412 -30.95 -3.48 2.04
C GLY A 412 -29.54 -2.90 1.93
N THR A 413 -28.98 -2.83 0.72
CA THR A 413 -27.68 -2.22 0.45
C THR A 413 -27.85 -0.98 -0.42
N MET A 414 -27.31 0.15 0.05
CA MET A 414 -27.31 1.39 -0.74
C MET A 414 -26.30 1.27 -1.87
N LYS A 415 -26.78 1.38 -3.11
CA LYS A 415 -25.96 1.35 -4.33
C LYS A 415 -25.97 2.69 -5.03
N PHE A 416 -24.81 3.06 -5.56
CA PHE A 416 -24.67 4.19 -6.46
C PHE A 416 -24.88 3.72 -7.89
N ILE A 417 -25.73 4.41 -8.63
CA ILE A 417 -26.14 3.99 -9.96
C ILE A 417 -26.02 5.15 -10.93
N LYS A 418 -25.45 4.86 -12.09
CA LYS A 418 -25.38 5.77 -13.23
C LYS A 418 -26.26 5.23 -14.35
N TYR A 419 -27.00 6.10 -14.98
CA TYR A 419 -27.77 5.83 -16.18
C TYR A 419 -27.23 6.68 -17.32
N TYR A 420 -27.17 6.09 -18.50
CA TYR A 420 -26.94 6.83 -19.74
C TYR A 420 -28.12 6.62 -20.66
N ASP A 421 -28.81 7.71 -21.01
CA ASP A 421 -29.98 7.72 -21.88
C ASP A 421 -29.51 8.05 -23.30
N TRP A 422 -29.67 7.11 -24.23
CA TRP A 422 -29.32 7.31 -25.64
C TRP A 422 -30.42 8.10 -26.36
N ASP A 423 -30.06 8.80 -27.44
CA ASP A 423 -31.00 9.59 -28.27
C ASP A 423 -32.06 8.73 -28.93
N ASP A 424 -31.87 7.43 -29.07
CA ASP A 424 -32.83 6.46 -29.59
C ASP A 424 -33.88 6.02 -28.54
N GLY A 425 -33.81 6.55 -27.34
CA GLY A 425 -34.68 6.23 -26.20
C GLY A 425 -34.29 4.99 -25.41
N THR A 426 -33.15 4.36 -25.71
CA THR A 426 -32.61 3.27 -24.88
C THR A 426 -31.85 3.83 -23.69
N THR A 427 -31.88 3.11 -22.56
CA THR A 427 -31.14 3.48 -21.33
C THR A 427 -30.20 2.36 -20.94
N LYS A 428 -28.95 2.69 -20.68
CA LYS A 428 -27.97 1.77 -20.07
C LYS A 428 -27.79 2.11 -18.59
N ARG A 429 -27.89 1.10 -17.75
CA ARG A 429 -27.64 1.19 -16.31
C ARG A 429 -26.24 0.67 -16.01
N TYR A 430 -25.53 1.38 -15.13
CA TYR A 430 -24.24 1.00 -14.56
C TYR A 430 -24.42 1.02 -13.04
N ASP A 431 -24.05 -0.07 -12.39
CA ASP A 431 -24.13 -0.28 -10.94
C ASP A 431 -22.85 -0.91 -10.40
N ASP A 432 -21.72 -0.34 -10.81
CA ASP A 432 -20.41 -0.73 -10.31
C ASP A 432 -20.33 -0.49 -8.79
N ASP A 433 -19.41 -1.19 -8.11
CA ASP A 433 -19.24 -1.06 -6.66
C ASP A 433 -18.55 0.27 -6.30
N TRP A 434 -19.25 1.39 -6.56
CA TRP A 434 -18.80 2.71 -6.15
C TRP A 434 -19.10 2.96 -4.67
N ASP A 435 -18.12 3.52 -3.96
CA ASP A 435 -18.41 4.30 -2.77
C ASP A 435 -18.72 5.76 -3.15
N GLY A 436 -19.08 6.59 -2.19
CA GLY A 436 -19.45 7.97 -2.47
C GLY A 436 -18.34 8.80 -3.10
N GLU A 437 -17.08 8.54 -2.77
CA GLU A 437 -15.91 9.24 -3.35
C GLU A 437 -15.69 8.83 -4.82
N LEU A 438 -15.67 7.53 -5.08
CA LEU A 438 -15.55 7.00 -6.44
C LEU A 438 -16.71 7.47 -7.31
N PHE A 439 -17.92 7.54 -6.74
CA PHE A 439 -19.08 8.02 -7.46
C PHE A 439 -19.00 9.51 -7.81
N ILE A 440 -18.47 10.34 -6.90
CA ILE A 440 -18.19 11.75 -7.19
C ILE A 440 -17.15 11.87 -8.31
N GLN A 441 -16.08 11.05 -8.29
CA GLN A 441 -15.09 11.01 -9.36
C GLN A 441 -15.71 10.61 -10.69
N GLU A 442 -16.56 9.57 -10.71
CA GLU A 442 -17.28 9.14 -11.90
C GLU A 442 -18.15 10.27 -12.48
N ILE A 443 -18.89 10.98 -11.62
CA ILE A 443 -19.66 12.17 -12.05
C ILE A 443 -18.73 13.23 -12.65
N MET A 444 -17.56 13.47 -12.04
CA MET A 444 -16.61 14.44 -12.57
C MET A 444 -16.08 14.03 -13.94
N GLU A 445 -15.68 12.78 -14.12
CA GLU A 445 -15.15 12.24 -15.38
C GLU A 445 -16.20 12.30 -16.50
N ASP A 446 -17.44 11.89 -16.22
CA ASP A 446 -18.55 11.97 -17.16
C ASP A 446 -18.82 13.40 -17.65
N GLN A 447 -18.62 14.40 -16.77
CA GLN A 447 -19.01 15.78 -17.06
C GLN A 447 -17.84 16.65 -17.56
N GLU A 448 -16.60 16.24 -17.32
CA GLU A 448 -15.42 17.06 -17.65
C GLU A 448 -15.32 17.39 -19.14
N SER A 449 -15.52 16.41 -20.01
CA SER A 449 -15.43 16.60 -21.46
C SER A 449 -16.50 17.57 -21.98
N TYR A 450 -17.71 17.54 -21.40
CA TYR A 450 -18.80 18.44 -21.78
C TYR A 450 -18.62 19.87 -21.26
N ILE A 451 -18.08 20.00 -20.05
CA ILE A 451 -17.74 21.31 -19.48
C ILE A 451 -16.67 21.99 -20.31
N THR A 452 -15.65 21.27 -20.73
CA THR A 452 -14.56 21.80 -21.58
C THR A 452 -15.06 22.14 -22.98
N TYR A 453 -15.88 21.27 -23.59
CA TYR A 453 -16.48 21.51 -24.90
C TYR A 453 -17.40 22.75 -24.91
N ALA A 454 -18.17 22.99 -23.83
CA ALA A 454 -19.05 24.16 -23.71
C ALA A 454 -18.31 25.48 -23.53
N ASN A 455 -17.02 25.46 -23.26
CA ASN A 455 -16.19 26.65 -23.10
C ASN A 455 -15.47 26.96 -24.41
N GLU A 456 -16.20 27.58 -25.35
CA GLU A 456 -15.68 27.93 -26.67
C GLU A 456 -14.42 28.81 -26.61
N VAL A 457 -13.53 28.61 -27.57
CA VAL A 457 -12.33 29.43 -27.74
C VAL A 457 -12.75 30.83 -28.16
N LYS A 458 -12.27 31.84 -27.44
CA LYS A 458 -12.50 33.23 -27.71
C LYS A 458 -11.39 33.85 -28.57
N ASP A 459 -10.14 33.72 -28.11
CA ASP A 459 -8.94 34.21 -28.78
C ASP A 459 -7.83 33.17 -28.73
N VAL A 460 -6.93 33.20 -29.69
CA VAL A 460 -5.80 32.27 -29.82
C VAL A 460 -4.50 33.07 -29.91
N PHE A 461 -3.52 32.65 -29.11
CA PHE A 461 -2.13 33.07 -29.25
C PHE A 461 -1.34 31.91 -29.86
N ASP A 462 -0.97 32.02 -31.12
CA ASP A 462 -0.27 31.00 -31.85
C ASP A 462 1.22 31.02 -31.50
N VAL A 463 1.69 29.97 -30.86
CA VAL A 463 3.10 29.75 -30.55
C VAL A 463 3.67 28.89 -31.66
N ARG A 464 4.38 29.51 -32.61
CA ARG A 464 5.01 28.77 -33.69
C ARG A 464 6.32 28.15 -33.22
N PRO A 465 6.38 26.86 -32.94
CA PRO A 465 7.64 26.19 -32.68
C PRO A 465 8.49 26.24 -33.97
N ASP A 466 9.80 26.46 -33.85
CA ASP A 466 10.70 26.25 -34.96
C ASP A 466 10.50 24.84 -35.51
N TYR A 467 10.23 24.74 -36.80
CA TYR A 467 9.99 23.46 -37.47
C TYR A 467 11.16 22.51 -37.21
N GLY A 468 10.90 21.41 -36.53
CA GLY A 468 11.87 20.35 -36.26
C GLY A 468 12.08 19.97 -34.80
N VAL A 469 11.28 20.44 -33.84
CA VAL A 469 11.35 19.95 -32.45
C VAL A 469 10.71 18.59 -32.39
N GLU A 470 11.53 17.54 -32.47
CA GLU A 470 11.13 16.15 -32.20
C GLU A 470 11.16 15.92 -30.69
N THR A 471 10.01 15.81 -30.09
CA THR A 471 9.90 15.43 -28.68
C THR A 471 9.36 14.00 -28.58
N HIS A 472 10.19 13.09 -28.08
CA HIS A 472 9.81 11.70 -27.82
C HIS A 472 9.20 10.93 -29.03
N GLY A 473 9.67 11.22 -30.27
CA GLY A 473 9.19 10.58 -31.50
C GLY A 473 7.92 11.18 -32.11
N TRP A 474 7.47 12.33 -31.61
CA TRP A 474 6.31 13.07 -32.11
C TRP A 474 6.76 14.38 -32.79
N TYR A 475 6.14 14.72 -33.92
CA TYR A 475 6.29 16.03 -34.52
C TYR A 475 5.20 16.97 -34.03
N LEU A 476 5.61 18.11 -33.45
CA LEU A 476 4.67 19.15 -33.06
C LEU A 476 4.14 19.86 -34.30
N GLU A 477 2.85 19.71 -34.62
CA GLU A 477 2.21 20.32 -35.76
C GLU A 477 1.65 21.70 -35.44
N ARG A 478 1.08 21.86 -34.24
CA ARG A 478 0.45 23.09 -33.77
C ARG A 478 0.53 23.19 -32.25
N PHE A 479 0.89 24.39 -31.79
CA PHE A 479 0.82 24.74 -30.38
C PHE A 479 0.25 26.16 -30.24
N GLU A 480 -0.75 26.28 -29.34
CA GLU A 480 -1.43 27.55 -29.11
C GLU A 480 -1.79 27.69 -27.64
N PHE A 481 -1.74 28.94 -27.15
CA PHE A 481 -2.51 29.29 -25.98
C PHE A 481 -3.87 29.84 -26.39
N ARG A 482 -4.91 29.45 -25.66
CA ARG A 482 -6.29 29.83 -25.93
C ARG A 482 -6.91 30.52 -24.73
N SER A 483 -7.59 31.64 -24.96
CA SER A 483 -8.54 32.19 -24.02
C SER A 483 -9.94 31.71 -24.36
N HIS A 484 -10.83 31.59 -23.36
CA HIS A 484 -12.14 31.02 -23.53
C HIS A 484 -13.28 31.97 -23.18
N VAL A 485 -14.43 31.78 -23.81
CA VAL A 485 -15.61 32.67 -23.69
C VAL A 485 -16.11 32.73 -22.25
N LEU A 486 -16.12 31.61 -21.54
CA LEU A 486 -16.59 31.54 -20.15
C LEU A 486 -15.48 31.88 -19.13
N GLY A 487 -14.30 32.26 -19.62
CA GLY A 487 -13.10 32.57 -18.84
C GLY A 487 -12.13 31.39 -18.73
N GLY A 488 -10.90 31.70 -18.28
CA GLY A 488 -9.79 30.75 -18.18
C GLY A 488 -8.97 30.67 -19.48
N TYR A 489 -7.86 29.95 -19.37
CA TYR A 489 -6.90 29.75 -20.44
C TYR A 489 -6.57 28.27 -20.59
N SER A 490 -6.17 27.87 -21.80
CA SER A 490 -5.65 26.54 -22.06
C SER A 490 -4.45 26.57 -22.99
N ALA A 491 -3.65 25.51 -22.96
CA ALA A 491 -2.66 25.21 -23.98
C ALA A 491 -3.18 24.08 -24.86
N PHE A 492 -3.28 24.30 -26.16
CA PHE A 492 -3.68 23.30 -27.14
C PHE A 492 -2.44 22.83 -27.91
N VAL A 493 -2.32 21.52 -28.01
CA VAL A 493 -1.22 20.86 -28.74
C VAL A 493 -1.79 19.90 -29.75
N GLN A 494 -1.30 19.99 -30.96
CA GLN A 494 -1.52 18.98 -31.97
C GLN A 494 -0.14 18.42 -32.37
N ALA A 495 0.03 17.12 -32.14
CA ALA A 495 1.25 16.40 -32.51
C ALA A 495 0.86 15.22 -33.41
N GLY A 496 1.68 14.99 -34.44
CA GLY A 496 1.54 13.88 -35.37
C GLY A 496 2.71 12.92 -35.29
N ASP A 497 2.43 11.63 -35.33
CA ASP A 497 3.39 10.66 -35.83
C ASP A 497 2.92 10.16 -37.20
N ARG A 498 3.76 9.37 -37.87
CA ARG A 498 3.43 8.83 -39.21
C ARG A 498 2.22 7.88 -39.21
N SER A 499 1.64 7.53 -38.05
CA SER A 499 0.57 6.54 -37.90
C SER A 499 -0.65 7.00 -37.07
N THR A 500 -0.48 7.93 -36.13
CA THR A 500 -1.54 8.32 -35.19
C THR A 500 -1.41 9.78 -34.74
N GLY A 501 -1.91 10.73 -35.57
CA GLY A 501 -2.03 12.12 -35.13
C GLY A 501 -3.06 12.29 -34.00
N GLY A 502 -2.76 13.12 -33.00
CA GLY A 502 -3.67 13.43 -31.90
C GLY A 502 -3.54 14.89 -31.42
N SER A 503 -4.61 15.41 -30.85
CA SER A 503 -4.60 16.72 -30.21
C SER A 503 -4.96 16.59 -28.72
N ARG A 504 -4.37 17.46 -27.91
CA ARG A 504 -4.70 17.57 -26.48
C ARG A 504 -4.83 19.02 -26.09
N GLU A 505 -5.68 19.29 -25.13
CA GLU A 505 -5.90 20.61 -24.55
C GLU A 505 -5.75 20.52 -23.02
N PHE A 506 -4.97 21.43 -22.46
CA PHE A 506 -4.65 21.51 -21.04
C PHE A 506 -5.16 22.83 -20.50
N PHE A 507 -6.12 22.77 -19.58
CA PHE A 507 -6.65 23.96 -18.92
C PHE A 507 -5.80 24.32 -17.70
N PHE A 508 -5.50 25.60 -17.53
CA PHE A 508 -4.78 26.09 -16.37
C PHE A 508 -5.74 26.42 -15.23
N THR A 509 -5.42 25.93 -14.02
CA THR A 509 -6.20 26.22 -12.82
C THR A 509 -6.00 27.67 -12.37
N PRO A 510 -6.95 28.26 -11.61
CA PRO A 510 -6.76 29.59 -11.02
C PRO A 510 -5.50 29.71 -10.17
N GLU A 511 -5.10 28.66 -9.48
CA GLU A 511 -3.87 28.61 -8.69
C GLU A 511 -2.63 28.70 -9.59
N GLN A 512 -2.62 27.99 -10.73
CA GLN A 512 -1.53 28.07 -11.71
C GLN A 512 -1.45 29.42 -12.41
N MET A 513 -2.59 30.14 -12.53
CA MET A 513 -2.68 31.47 -13.12
C MET A 513 -2.55 32.60 -12.08
N SER A 514 -2.35 32.27 -10.81
CA SER A 514 -2.09 33.24 -9.74
C SER A 514 -0.59 33.52 -9.61
N GLY A 515 -0.23 34.75 -9.24
CA GLY A 515 1.16 35.13 -9.08
C GLY A 515 1.76 35.82 -10.29
N THR A 516 3.07 35.65 -10.52
CA THR A 516 3.81 36.24 -11.64
C THR A 516 3.86 35.31 -12.83
N PHE A 517 4.17 35.82 -14.00
CA PHE A 517 4.38 35.02 -15.21
C PHE A 517 5.54 34.03 -15.05
N GLU A 518 6.58 34.41 -14.31
CA GLU A 518 7.72 33.52 -13.99
C GLU A 518 7.26 32.35 -13.12
N GLU A 519 6.46 32.59 -12.08
CA GLU A 519 5.91 31.51 -11.23
C GLU A 519 4.98 30.60 -12.02
N PHE A 520 4.24 31.12 -12.98
CA PHE A 520 3.44 30.30 -13.90
C PHE A 520 4.31 29.39 -14.75
N LEU A 521 5.39 29.90 -15.32
CA LEU A 521 6.32 29.11 -16.12
C LEU A 521 7.00 28.02 -15.28
N ASP A 522 7.47 28.37 -14.05
CA ASP A 522 8.09 27.43 -13.13
C ASP A 522 7.11 26.31 -12.71
N SER A 523 5.87 26.67 -12.40
CA SER A 523 4.84 25.72 -11.98
C SER A 523 4.40 24.76 -13.07
N ASN A 524 4.58 25.13 -14.33
CA ASN A 524 4.19 24.34 -15.50
C ASN A 524 5.39 23.88 -16.35
N GLU A 525 6.62 24.03 -15.86
CA GLU A 525 7.83 23.67 -16.60
C GLU A 525 7.84 22.21 -17.04
N GLU A 526 7.49 21.28 -16.14
CA GLU A 526 7.41 19.85 -16.46
C GLU A 526 6.35 19.55 -17.54
N LEU A 527 5.21 20.22 -17.47
CA LEU A 527 4.14 20.10 -18.46
C LEU A 527 4.58 20.66 -19.82
N LEU A 528 5.13 21.87 -19.82
CA LEU A 528 5.46 22.61 -21.05
C LEU A 528 6.76 22.11 -21.71
N SER A 529 7.78 21.78 -20.92
CA SER A 529 9.06 21.28 -21.45
C SER A 529 9.06 19.77 -21.66
N GLY A 530 8.52 19.00 -20.71
CA GLY A 530 8.53 17.55 -20.76
C GLY A 530 7.59 16.95 -21.79
N HIS A 531 6.41 17.56 -22.00
CA HIS A 531 5.42 17.08 -22.97
C HIS A 531 5.51 17.77 -24.33
N PHE A 532 5.98 19.02 -24.38
CA PHE A 532 5.91 19.84 -25.59
C PHE A 532 7.26 20.39 -26.06
N GLY A 533 8.35 20.12 -25.36
CA GLY A 533 9.66 20.64 -25.68
C GLY A 533 9.79 22.18 -25.57
N LEU A 534 8.83 22.82 -24.92
CA LEU A 534 8.80 24.27 -24.75
C LEU A 534 9.55 24.64 -23.47
N THR A 535 10.82 24.96 -23.62
CA THR A 535 11.63 25.40 -22.48
C THR A 535 11.21 26.80 -22.02
N ARG A 536 11.47 27.14 -20.75
CA ARG A 536 11.24 28.46 -20.17
C ARG A 536 11.83 29.56 -21.04
N ASP A 537 13.12 29.44 -21.42
CA ASP A 537 13.84 30.41 -22.26
C ASP A 537 13.18 30.65 -23.63
N TYR A 538 12.45 29.62 -24.12
CA TYR A 538 11.71 29.74 -25.38
C TYR A 538 10.40 30.49 -25.17
N MET A 539 9.68 30.19 -24.10
CA MET A 539 8.40 30.82 -23.76
C MET A 539 8.53 32.31 -23.41
N GLU A 540 9.62 32.71 -22.75
CA GLU A 540 9.90 34.10 -22.39
C GLU A 540 10.16 35.01 -23.64
N LYS A 541 10.49 34.43 -24.80
CA LYS A 541 10.72 35.16 -26.03
C LYS A 541 9.46 35.54 -26.80
N PHE A 542 8.29 34.99 -26.44
CA PHE A 542 7.04 35.32 -27.11
C PHE A 542 6.48 36.66 -26.62
N GLU A 543 6.74 37.71 -27.42
CA GLU A 543 6.20 39.05 -27.18
C GLU A 543 4.66 39.00 -27.16
N GLY A 544 4.04 39.48 -26.07
CA GLY A 544 2.60 39.51 -25.90
C GLY A 544 1.97 38.27 -25.28
N LEU A 545 2.71 37.17 -25.03
CA LEU A 545 2.15 35.98 -24.39
C LEU A 545 1.75 36.26 -22.94
N LYS A 546 2.57 36.99 -22.21
CA LYS A 546 2.31 37.40 -20.82
C LYS A 546 1.00 38.19 -20.70
N GLU A 547 0.81 39.20 -21.56
CA GLU A 547 -0.41 39.98 -21.64
C GLU A 547 -1.61 39.14 -22.07
N PHE A 548 -1.43 38.26 -23.06
CA PHE A 548 -2.48 37.37 -23.55
C PHE A 548 -3.01 36.47 -22.42
N LEU A 549 -2.12 35.93 -21.60
CA LEU A 549 -2.46 35.08 -20.43
C LEU A 549 -2.95 35.90 -19.22
N GLY A 550 -2.98 37.23 -19.31
CA GLY A 550 -3.55 38.12 -18.30
C GLY A 550 -2.64 38.41 -17.12
N PHE A 551 -1.35 38.09 -17.22
CA PHE A 551 -0.36 38.48 -16.20
C PHE A 551 -0.06 39.99 -16.29
N LYS A 552 -0.10 40.66 -15.15
CA LYS A 552 0.25 42.07 -15.05
C LYS A 552 1.77 42.23 -14.91
N GLU A 553 2.29 43.39 -15.35
CA GLU A 553 3.68 43.79 -15.14
C GLU A 553 4.10 43.76 -13.67
#